data_4bf3e44b87e5f3a7aea28aecd8562c89
#
_entry.id   4bf3e44b87e5f3a7aea28aecd8562c89
#
_cell.length_a   1.000
_cell.length_b   1.000
_cell.length_c   1.000
_cell.angle_alpha   90.00
_cell.angle_beta   90.00
_cell.angle_gamma   90.00
#
_symmetry.space_group_name_H-M   'P 1'
#
loop_
_entity.id
_entity.type
_entity.pdbx_description
1 polymer ?
#
loop_
_entity_poly.entity_id
_entity_poly.type
_entity_poly.pdbx_seq_one_letter_code
_entity_poly.pdbx_strand_id
1 'polypeptide(L)'
;AEFELGEIIIFNNNYEKSGRTIENAEEFAIIDITPDEFNVGNQTFKGYNIVSPRDNGDLLEYPVLQKSEKQRFGKMVETLFAEAKMMKGKPGYNQLLSSAWGAKNYFADIDYAYAITSHKSQGSTYETTIIDEGDIMSVGATSNQAKSQSIYTAITRSSKNSIIVNPSNPESMEEDVSMFDLTGVEFTDFEGNIVNNLNEIQKNNNVELS
;
A
#
# COMPACT_ATOMS: atom_id res chain seq x y z
N ALA A 1 -13.57 10.90 12.68
CA ALA A 1 -12.74 11.41 11.58
C ALA A 1 -12.30 10.26 10.71
N GLU A 2 -12.01 10.51 9.46
CA GLU A 2 -11.50 9.49 8.52
C GLU A 2 -10.01 9.20 8.77
N PHE A 3 -9.30 10.16 9.38
CA PHE A 3 -7.90 10.05 9.79
C PHE A 3 -7.74 10.64 11.19
N GLU A 4 -6.72 10.18 11.93
CA GLU A 4 -6.40 10.63 13.28
C GLU A 4 -4.94 11.07 13.39
N LEU A 5 -4.64 11.89 14.41
CA LEU A 5 -3.27 12.31 14.69
C LEU A 5 -2.42 11.12 15.13
N GLY A 6 -1.20 11.02 14.60
CA GLY A 6 -0.27 9.94 14.89
C GLY A 6 -0.45 8.70 14.00
N GLU A 7 -1.49 8.63 13.17
CA GLU A 7 -1.62 7.55 12.19
C GLU A 7 -0.53 7.61 11.13
N ILE A 8 -0.07 6.44 10.71
CA ILE A 8 0.87 6.30 9.60
C ILE A 8 0.06 6.05 8.32
N ILE A 9 0.30 6.90 7.34
CA ILE A 9 -0.31 6.82 6.01
C ILE A 9 0.75 6.52 4.95
N ILE A 10 0.29 5.97 3.84
CA ILE A 10 1.11 5.65 2.67
C ILE A 10 0.55 6.33 1.43
N PHE A 11 1.41 6.90 0.60
CA PHE A 11 1.02 7.47 -0.69
C PHE A 11 0.82 6.36 -1.72
N ASN A 12 -0.33 6.36 -2.38
CA ASN A 12 -0.67 5.36 -3.40
C ASN A 12 -0.11 5.69 -4.79
N ASN A 13 0.27 6.94 -5.01
CA ASN A 13 0.82 7.43 -6.26
C ASN A 13 1.84 8.54 -5.97
N ASN A 14 2.72 8.82 -6.96
CA ASN A 14 3.57 9.99 -6.87
C ASN A 14 2.71 11.24 -6.76
N TYR A 15 3.05 12.11 -5.83
CA TYR A 15 2.35 13.36 -5.59
C TYR A 15 3.33 14.52 -5.65
N GLU A 16 2.99 15.54 -6.45
CA GLU A 16 3.82 16.72 -6.60
C GLU A 16 3.06 17.98 -6.20
N LYS A 17 3.63 18.76 -5.29
CA LYS A 17 3.10 20.04 -4.88
C LYS A 17 4.24 21.02 -4.61
N SER A 18 4.15 22.21 -5.20
CA SER A 18 5.11 23.32 -4.98
C SER A 18 6.58 22.93 -5.25
N GLY A 19 6.81 22.13 -6.31
CA GLY A 19 8.16 21.68 -6.69
C GLY A 19 8.75 20.61 -5.79
N ARG A 20 7.93 20.00 -4.94
CA ARG A 20 8.31 18.87 -4.08
C ARG A 20 7.57 17.62 -4.53
N THR A 21 8.32 16.55 -4.73
CA THR A 21 7.76 15.24 -5.10
C THR A 21 7.75 14.33 -3.87
N ILE A 22 6.64 13.63 -3.68
CA ILE A 22 6.49 12.50 -2.76
C ILE A 22 6.34 11.27 -3.66
N GLU A 23 7.13 10.26 -3.41
CA GLU A 23 7.10 9.05 -4.23
C GLU A 23 5.97 8.10 -3.80
N ASN A 24 5.58 7.23 -4.71
CA ASN A 24 4.66 6.15 -4.41
C ASN A 24 5.25 5.25 -3.31
N ALA A 25 4.41 4.83 -2.37
CA ALA A 25 4.76 4.00 -1.23
C ALA A 25 5.63 4.69 -0.15
N GLU A 26 5.86 6.00 -0.22
CA GLU A 26 6.39 6.72 0.94
C GLU A 26 5.37 6.78 2.07
N GLU A 27 5.84 6.59 3.31
CA GLU A 27 5.03 6.56 4.52
C GLU A 27 5.31 7.79 5.39
N PHE A 28 4.25 8.36 5.96
CA PHE A 28 4.36 9.53 6.83
C PHE A 28 3.40 9.44 8.03
N ALA A 29 3.83 9.96 9.17
CA ALA A 29 2.93 10.17 10.30
C ALA A 29 2.11 11.45 10.13
N ILE A 30 0.85 11.44 10.50
CA ILE A 30 0.00 12.62 10.54
C ILE A 30 0.29 13.39 11.84
N ILE A 31 0.74 14.66 11.72
CA ILE A 31 0.97 15.52 12.88
C ILE A 31 -0.06 16.63 13.02
N ASP A 32 -0.75 16.97 11.95
CA ASP A 32 -1.90 17.87 11.98
C ASP A 32 -2.92 17.50 10.90
N ILE A 33 -4.19 17.73 11.20
CA ILE A 33 -5.31 17.47 10.31
C ILE A 33 -6.39 18.51 10.51
N THR A 34 -6.67 19.28 9.48
CA THR A 34 -7.70 20.33 9.49
C THR A 34 -8.72 20.08 8.40
N PRO A 35 -10.03 19.95 8.71
CA PRO A 35 -11.08 19.91 7.70
C PRO A 35 -11.08 21.21 6.88
N ASP A 36 -11.22 21.10 5.56
CA ASP A 36 -11.22 22.25 4.66
C ASP A 36 -12.11 22.00 3.43
N GLU A 37 -12.39 23.06 2.70
CA GLU A 37 -13.12 23.04 1.43
C GLU A 37 -12.22 23.53 0.29
N PHE A 38 -12.08 22.71 -0.74
CA PHE A 38 -11.17 22.93 -1.85
C PHE A 38 -11.93 23.23 -3.14
N ASN A 39 -11.55 24.32 -3.81
CA ASN A 39 -12.09 24.67 -5.10
C ASN A 39 -11.26 24.04 -6.22
N VAL A 40 -11.83 23.06 -6.93
CA VAL A 40 -11.18 22.41 -8.06
C VAL A 40 -12.08 22.52 -9.30
N GLY A 41 -11.57 23.17 -10.34
CA GLY A 41 -12.41 23.56 -11.48
C GLY A 41 -13.55 24.49 -11.04
N ASN A 42 -14.78 24.11 -11.35
CA ASN A 42 -15.99 24.87 -11.01
C ASN A 42 -16.75 24.29 -9.80
N GLN A 43 -16.12 23.43 -9.03
CA GLN A 43 -16.78 22.73 -7.92
C GLN A 43 -15.96 22.84 -6.65
N THR A 44 -16.67 22.84 -5.51
CA THR A 44 -16.08 22.80 -4.17
C THR A 44 -16.22 21.40 -3.61
N PHE A 45 -15.12 20.87 -3.05
CA PHE A 45 -15.04 19.55 -2.46
C PHE A 45 -14.59 19.63 -1.01
N LYS A 46 -15.19 18.82 -0.15
CA LYS A 46 -14.77 18.69 1.25
C LYS A 46 -13.58 17.73 1.35
N GLY A 47 -12.65 18.10 2.19
CA GLY A 47 -11.44 17.32 2.41
C GLY A 47 -10.76 17.66 3.72
N TYR A 48 -9.51 17.29 3.80
CA TYR A 48 -8.63 17.59 4.90
C TYR A 48 -7.34 18.19 4.38
N ASN A 49 -6.83 19.17 5.08
CA ASN A 49 -5.45 19.60 4.93
C ASN A 49 -4.63 18.83 5.96
N ILE A 50 -3.73 17.97 5.50
CA ILE A 50 -2.91 17.11 6.37
C ILE A 50 -1.49 17.63 6.36
N VAL A 51 -0.85 17.60 7.53
CA VAL A 51 0.56 17.93 7.71
C VAL A 51 1.31 16.72 8.22
N SER A 52 2.44 16.44 7.58
CA SER A 52 3.34 15.33 7.94
C SER A 52 4.80 15.80 7.96
N PRO A 53 5.64 15.31 8.89
CA PRO A 53 7.06 15.65 8.92
C PRO A 53 7.84 14.80 7.90
N ARG A 54 8.90 15.36 7.35
CA ARG A 54 9.94 14.65 6.62
C ARG A 54 11.16 14.38 7.50
N ASP A 55 11.99 13.42 7.12
CA ASP A 55 13.23 13.06 7.81
C ASP A 55 14.23 14.25 7.91
N ASN A 56 14.18 15.17 6.95
CA ASN A 56 15.00 16.39 6.94
C ASN A 56 14.45 17.52 7.83
N GLY A 57 13.34 17.29 8.53
CA GLY A 57 12.66 18.27 9.37
C GLY A 57 11.70 19.22 8.66
N ASP A 58 11.58 19.14 7.33
CA ASP A 58 10.57 19.89 6.58
C ASP A 58 9.17 19.36 6.89
N LEU A 59 8.18 20.25 6.83
CA LEU A 59 6.77 19.88 6.91
C LEU A 59 6.18 19.78 5.50
N LEU A 60 5.46 18.71 5.27
CA LEU A 60 4.63 18.49 4.09
C LEU A 60 3.19 18.80 4.43
N GLU A 61 2.58 19.69 3.66
CA GLU A 61 1.17 20.03 3.74
C GLU A 61 0.49 19.66 2.42
N TYR A 62 -0.55 18.84 2.49
CA TYR A 62 -1.23 18.34 1.29
C TYR A 62 -2.73 18.15 1.52
N PRO A 63 -3.56 18.46 0.50
CA PRO A 63 -4.99 18.23 0.55
C PRO A 63 -5.33 16.76 0.31
N VAL A 64 -6.25 16.24 1.10
CA VAL A 64 -6.80 14.88 0.96
C VAL A 64 -8.32 14.98 0.85
N LEU A 65 -8.88 14.28 -0.13
CA LEU A 65 -10.31 14.30 -0.40
C LEU A 65 -11.06 13.41 0.60
N GLN A 66 -12.19 13.87 1.16
CA GLN A 66 -13.06 13.02 1.96
C GLN A 66 -13.59 11.84 1.14
N LYS A 67 -13.70 10.66 1.75
CA LYS A 67 -14.18 9.45 1.11
C LYS A 67 -15.58 9.61 0.46
N SER A 68 -16.46 10.36 1.13
CA SER A 68 -17.80 10.69 0.60
C SER A 68 -17.78 11.49 -0.70
N GLU A 69 -16.71 12.22 -0.97
CA GLU A 69 -16.55 13.07 -2.16
C GLU A 69 -15.86 12.35 -3.32
N LYS A 70 -15.20 11.21 -3.08
CA LYS A 70 -14.38 10.49 -4.10
C LYS A 70 -15.17 10.19 -5.38
N GLN A 71 -16.43 9.75 -5.26
CA GLN A 71 -17.25 9.44 -6.44
C GLN A 71 -17.61 10.69 -7.25
N ARG A 72 -17.99 11.77 -6.57
CA ARG A 72 -18.35 13.05 -7.22
C ARG A 72 -17.13 13.67 -7.91
N PHE A 73 -15.99 13.66 -7.23
CA PHE A 73 -14.72 14.12 -7.77
C PHE A 73 -14.28 13.31 -9.00
N GLY A 74 -14.34 11.98 -8.93
CA GLY A 74 -14.00 11.09 -10.04
C GLY A 74 -14.83 11.40 -11.29
N LYS A 75 -16.16 11.58 -11.15
CA LYS A 75 -17.03 11.97 -12.26
C LYS A 75 -16.67 13.32 -12.87
N MET A 76 -16.30 14.31 -12.06
CA MET A 76 -15.85 15.59 -12.55
C MET A 76 -14.57 15.46 -13.37
N VAL A 77 -13.58 14.71 -12.86
CA VAL A 77 -12.31 14.45 -13.55
C VAL A 77 -12.54 13.74 -14.89
N GLU A 78 -13.39 12.69 -14.91
CA GLU A 78 -13.77 11.99 -16.13
C GLU A 78 -14.40 12.94 -17.17
N THR A 79 -15.27 13.85 -16.74
CA THR A 79 -15.90 14.85 -17.60
C THR A 79 -14.85 15.77 -18.20
N LEU A 80 -13.90 16.27 -17.42
CA LEU A 80 -12.82 17.14 -17.93
C LEU A 80 -11.96 16.43 -18.98
N PHE A 81 -11.63 15.15 -18.77
CA PHE A 81 -10.90 14.37 -19.77
C PHE A 81 -11.74 14.11 -21.04
N ALA A 82 -13.04 13.88 -20.90
CA ALA A 82 -13.93 13.70 -22.05
C ALA A 82 -14.03 14.98 -22.89
N GLU A 83 -14.17 16.13 -22.24
CA GLU A 83 -14.18 17.43 -22.91
C GLU A 83 -12.85 17.72 -23.63
N ALA A 84 -11.72 17.47 -22.96
CA ALA A 84 -10.42 17.57 -23.59
C ALA A 84 -10.31 16.66 -24.82
N LYS A 85 -10.78 15.40 -24.73
CA LYS A 85 -10.76 14.45 -25.83
C LYS A 85 -11.57 14.93 -27.06
N MET A 86 -12.73 15.58 -26.85
CA MET A 86 -13.55 16.16 -27.93
C MET A 86 -12.86 17.31 -28.67
N MET A 87 -11.91 17.97 -28.01
CA MET A 87 -11.13 19.05 -28.57
C MET A 87 -9.82 18.59 -29.22
N LYS A 88 -9.56 17.29 -29.28
CA LYS A 88 -8.33 16.77 -29.87
C LYS A 88 -8.12 17.26 -31.31
N GLY A 89 -6.95 17.86 -31.57
CA GLY A 89 -6.60 18.45 -32.85
C GLY A 89 -7.15 19.87 -33.07
N LYS A 90 -7.84 20.47 -32.09
CA LYS A 90 -8.34 21.85 -32.15
C LYS A 90 -7.54 22.77 -31.23
N PRO A 91 -7.55 24.09 -31.46
CA PRO A 91 -7.00 25.06 -30.52
C PRO A 91 -7.61 24.89 -29.12
N GLY A 92 -6.79 24.98 -28.07
CA GLY A 92 -7.22 24.82 -26.68
C GLY A 92 -7.16 23.41 -26.15
N TYR A 93 -6.91 22.38 -26.97
CA TYR A 93 -6.79 20.99 -26.51
C TYR A 93 -5.78 20.81 -25.36
N ASN A 94 -4.55 21.32 -25.52
CA ASN A 94 -3.50 21.17 -24.54
C ASN A 94 -3.84 21.88 -23.21
N GLN A 95 -4.54 23.02 -23.28
CA GLN A 95 -4.98 23.74 -22.09
C GLN A 95 -6.04 22.94 -21.30
N LEU A 96 -7.04 22.40 -22.00
CA LEU A 96 -8.05 21.53 -21.35
C LEU A 96 -7.44 20.26 -20.78
N LEU A 97 -6.53 19.64 -21.52
CA LEU A 97 -5.83 18.44 -21.04
C LEU A 97 -4.99 18.75 -19.81
N SER A 98 -4.25 19.85 -19.78
CA SER A 98 -3.49 20.29 -18.62
C SER A 98 -4.39 20.57 -17.42
N SER A 99 -5.54 21.21 -17.64
CA SER A 99 -6.53 21.45 -16.59
C SER A 99 -7.10 20.15 -16.01
N ALA A 100 -7.39 19.16 -16.88
CA ALA A 100 -7.87 17.85 -16.45
C ALA A 100 -6.83 17.09 -15.59
N TRP A 101 -5.56 17.13 -15.98
CA TRP A 101 -4.47 16.55 -15.20
C TRP A 101 -4.23 17.31 -13.89
N GLY A 102 -4.29 18.65 -13.92
CA GLY A 102 -4.20 19.47 -12.71
C GLY A 102 -5.31 19.15 -11.70
N ALA A 103 -6.54 18.97 -12.19
CA ALA A 103 -7.66 18.56 -11.35
C ALA A 103 -7.43 17.15 -10.79
N LYS A 104 -7.06 16.18 -11.61
CA LYS A 104 -6.82 14.78 -11.19
C LYS A 104 -5.77 14.69 -10.09
N ASN A 105 -4.70 15.47 -10.18
CA ASN A 105 -3.56 15.42 -9.27
C ASN A 105 -3.67 16.43 -8.12
N TYR A 106 -4.83 17.05 -7.93
CA TYR A 106 -5.00 18.09 -6.92
C TYR A 106 -4.92 17.54 -5.51
N PHE A 107 -5.60 16.42 -5.25
CA PHE A 107 -5.59 15.75 -3.96
C PHE A 107 -4.54 14.65 -3.91
N ALA A 108 -3.88 14.53 -2.76
CA ALA A 108 -3.05 13.37 -2.48
C ALA A 108 -3.93 12.12 -2.34
N ASP A 109 -3.50 11.04 -2.98
CA ASP A 109 -4.13 9.72 -2.84
C ASP A 109 -3.35 8.94 -1.80
N ILE A 110 -3.89 8.90 -0.58
CA ILE A 110 -3.30 8.24 0.57
C ILE A 110 -4.21 7.15 1.12
N ASP A 111 -3.61 6.21 1.82
CA ASP A 111 -4.29 5.17 2.57
C ASP A 111 -3.54 4.91 3.88
N TYR A 112 -4.10 4.07 4.75
CA TYR A 112 -3.40 3.65 5.96
C TYR A 112 -2.21 2.74 5.64
N ALA A 113 -1.09 2.94 6.33
CA ALA A 113 0.13 2.16 6.10
C ALA A 113 0.15 0.78 6.79
N TYR A 114 -0.81 0.50 7.69
CA TYR A 114 -0.82 -0.80 8.40
C TYR A 114 -1.33 -1.98 7.56
N ALA A 115 -1.90 -1.73 6.39
CA ALA A 115 -2.28 -2.77 5.45
C ALA A 115 -1.81 -2.39 4.05
N ILE A 116 -0.84 -3.12 3.55
CA ILE A 116 -0.25 -2.89 2.22
C ILE A 116 -0.29 -4.17 1.40
N THR A 117 -0.29 -4.04 0.09
CA THR A 117 -0.20 -5.22 -0.78
C THR A 117 1.20 -5.84 -0.72
N SER A 118 1.30 -7.15 -0.95
CA SER A 118 2.59 -7.84 -1.01
C SER A 118 3.56 -7.20 -2.01
N HIS A 119 3.07 -6.65 -3.12
CA HIS A 119 3.90 -5.93 -4.09
C HIS A 119 4.47 -4.62 -3.53
N LYS A 120 3.69 -3.86 -2.78
CA LYS A 120 4.16 -2.62 -2.13
C LYS A 120 5.15 -2.89 -1.00
N SER A 121 5.09 -4.06 -0.37
CA SER A 121 6.03 -4.45 0.67
C SER A 121 7.42 -4.86 0.15
N GLN A 122 7.58 -4.99 -1.17
CA GLN A 122 8.87 -5.35 -1.76
C GLN A 122 9.94 -4.30 -1.45
N GLY A 123 11.08 -4.76 -0.96
CA GLY A 123 12.18 -3.90 -0.52
C GLY A 123 12.12 -3.49 0.96
N SER A 124 10.98 -3.64 1.62
CA SER A 124 10.84 -3.37 3.06
C SER A 124 11.00 -4.64 3.89
N THR A 125 11.41 -4.49 5.15
CA THR A 125 11.51 -5.59 6.13
C THR A 125 10.78 -5.17 7.40
N TYR A 126 9.91 -6.03 7.90
CA TYR A 126 9.11 -5.82 9.10
C TYR A 126 9.50 -6.84 10.17
N GLU A 127 9.34 -6.52 11.44
CA GLU A 127 9.59 -7.46 12.52
C GLU A 127 8.58 -8.61 12.51
N THR A 128 7.31 -8.26 12.37
CA THR A 128 6.20 -9.22 12.27
C THR A 128 5.28 -8.82 11.13
N THR A 129 4.86 -9.78 10.31
CA THR A 129 3.86 -9.60 9.26
C THR A 129 2.60 -10.39 9.57
N ILE A 130 1.44 -9.78 9.33
CA ILE A 130 0.15 -10.47 9.35
C ILE A 130 -0.32 -10.54 7.89
N ILE A 131 -0.57 -11.74 7.40
CA ILE A 131 -0.86 -12.01 6.00
C ILE A 131 -2.30 -12.53 5.90
N ASP A 132 -3.18 -11.80 5.22
CA ASP A 132 -4.51 -12.27 4.87
C ASP A 132 -4.42 -13.13 3.60
N GLU A 133 -4.30 -14.44 3.78
CA GLU A 133 -4.22 -15.38 2.67
C GLU A 133 -5.53 -15.41 1.89
N GLY A 134 -6.66 -15.34 2.57
CA GLY A 134 -7.98 -15.33 1.94
C GLY A 134 -8.12 -14.18 0.95
N ASP A 135 -7.65 -12.99 1.30
CA ASP A 135 -7.66 -11.82 0.40
C ASP A 135 -6.77 -12.06 -0.82
N ILE A 136 -5.53 -12.53 -0.62
CA ILE A 136 -4.61 -12.84 -1.73
C ILE A 136 -5.21 -13.90 -2.67
N MET A 137 -5.83 -14.94 -2.12
CA MET A 137 -6.42 -16.03 -2.91
C MET A 137 -7.73 -15.64 -3.60
N SER A 138 -8.44 -14.61 -3.12
CA SER A 138 -9.71 -14.13 -3.68
C SER A 138 -9.56 -13.38 -5.00
N VAL A 139 -8.36 -12.90 -5.34
CA VAL A 139 -8.12 -12.12 -6.56
C VAL A 139 -8.38 -12.96 -7.81
N GLY A 140 -9.54 -12.73 -8.43
CA GLY A 140 -10.10 -13.61 -9.46
C GLY A 140 -9.36 -13.69 -10.81
N ALA A 141 -8.63 -12.65 -11.19
CA ALA A 141 -7.95 -12.57 -12.51
C ALA A 141 -6.48 -13.04 -12.46
N THR A 142 -5.99 -13.53 -11.33
CA THR A 142 -4.57 -13.83 -11.10
C THR A 142 -4.36 -15.33 -11.13
N SER A 143 -3.28 -15.80 -11.78
CA SER A 143 -2.91 -17.21 -11.81
C SER A 143 -2.53 -17.72 -10.42
N ASN A 144 -2.70 -19.02 -10.16
CA ASN A 144 -2.29 -19.64 -8.90
C ASN A 144 -0.78 -19.41 -8.61
N GLN A 145 0.05 -19.44 -9.64
CA GLN A 145 1.47 -19.13 -9.51
C GLN A 145 1.71 -17.71 -8.99
N ALA A 146 1.01 -16.72 -9.52
CA ALA A 146 1.15 -15.33 -9.05
C ALA A 146 0.62 -15.14 -7.61
N LYS A 147 -0.44 -15.87 -7.23
CA LYS A 147 -0.95 -15.90 -5.85
C LYS A 147 0.10 -16.48 -4.89
N SER A 148 0.70 -17.62 -5.23
CA SER A 148 1.78 -18.24 -4.44
C SER A 148 3.00 -17.32 -4.35
N GLN A 149 3.38 -16.62 -5.41
CA GLN A 149 4.44 -15.61 -5.40
C GLN A 149 4.12 -14.45 -4.47
N SER A 150 2.85 -14.00 -4.43
CA SER A 150 2.42 -12.94 -3.52
C SER A 150 2.51 -13.37 -2.06
N ILE A 151 2.09 -14.59 -1.72
CA ILE A 151 2.22 -15.15 -0.37
C ILE A 151 3.69 -15.29 0.00
N TYR A 152 4.52 -15.87 -0.87
CA TYR A 152 5.96 -15.98 -0.65
C TYR A 152 6.61 -14.62 -0.40
N THR A 153 6.26 -13.62 -1.23
CA THR A 153 6.76 -12.26 -1.05
C THR A 153 6.37 -11.71 0.33
N ALA A 154 5.13 -11.88 0.75
CA ALA A 154 4.65 -11.39 2.04
C ALA A 154 5.36 -12.08 3.23
N ILE A 155 5.52 -13.41 3.19
CA ILE A 155 6.22 -14.18 4.24
C ILE A 155 7.67 -13.73 4.36
N THR A 156 8.37 -13.55 3.23
CA THR A 156 9.79 -13.15 3.23
C THR A 156 10.02 -11.69 3.64
N ARG A 157 8.97 -10.93 3.95
CA ARG A 157 9.10 -9.57 4.50
C ARG A 157 9.29 -9.52 6.01
N SER A 158 8.97 -10.59 6.72
CA SER A 158 9.18 -10.64 8.18
C SER A 158 10.61 -11.03 8.52
N SER A 159 11.17 -10.36 9.54
CA SER A 159 12.47 -10.71 10.12
C SER A 159 12.35 -11.65 11.34
N LYS A 160 11.17 -11.70 11.97
CA LYS A 160 10.92 -12.53 13.15
C LYS A 160 9.72 -13.47 12.98
N ASN A 161 8.53 -12.91 12.70
CA ASN A 161 7.29 -13.69 12.71
C ASN A 161 6.41 -13.38 11.50
N SER A 162 5.83 -14.41 10.89
CA SER A 162 4.73 -14.28 9.94
C SER A 162 3.49 -14.97 10.50
N ILE A 163 2.37 -14.26 10.54
CA ILE A 163 1.08 -14.78 11.00
C ILE A 163 0.16 -14.81 9.78
N ILE A 164 -0.33 -15.99 9.43
CA ILE A 164 -1.30 -16.15 8.35
C ILE A 164 -2.69 -16.16 8.96
N VAL A 165 -3.58 -15.31 8.45
CA VAL A 165 -4.99 -15.24 8.83
C VAL A 165 -5.86 -15.59 7.63
N ASN A 166 -7.11 -16.01 7.91
CA ASN A 166 -8.06 -16.44 6.88
C ASN A 166 -7.47 -17.44 5.89
N PRO A 167 -6.85 -18.55 6.35
CA PRO A 167 -6.28 -19.53 5.45
C PRO A 167 -7.34 -20.06 4.50
N SER A 168 -7.02 -20.14 3.22
CA SER A 168 -7.94 -20.61 2.18
C SER A 168 -8.31 -22.09 2.32
N ASN A 169 -7.45 -22.87 3.01
CA ASN A 169 -7.72 -24.24 3.40
C ASN A 169 -7.12 -24.50 4.79
N PRO A 170 -7.90 -24.33 5.88
CA PRO A 170 -7.40 -24.52 7.24
C PRO A 170 -6.95 -25.97 7.54
N GLU A 171 -7.49 -26.96 6.83
CA GLU A 171 -7.10 -28.37 7.01
C GLU A 171 -5.74 -28.71 6.37
N SER A 172 -5.29 -27.92 5.39
CA SER A 172 -3.98 -28.14 4.75
C SER A 172 -2.80 -27.60 5.56
N MET A 173 -3.04 -26.77 6.56
CA MET A 173 -1.96 -26.23 7.39
C MET A 173 -1.32 -27.26 8.33
N GLU A 174 -1.99 -28.39 8.59
CA GLU A 174 -1.43 -29.50 9.40
C GLU A 174 -0.58 -30.48 8.58
N GLU A 175 -0.71 -30.52 7.25
CA GLU A 175 -0.09 -31.60 6.46
C GLU A 175 0.87 -31.14 5.34
N ASP A 176 0.90 -29.88 4.91
CA ASP A 176 1.60 -29.56 3.64
C ASP A 176 2.59 -28.40 3.71
N VAL A 177 3.69 -28.62 4.45
CA VAL A 177 4.98 -27.94 4.13
C VAL A 177 5.55 -28.48 2.80
N SER A 178 4.95 -29.51 2.20
CA SER A 178 5.35 -30.14 0.95
C SER A 178 5.00 -29.34 -0.31
N MET A 179 4.25 -28.22 -0.19
CA MET A 179 3.91 -27.38 -1.36
C MET A 179 5.11 -26.60 -1.91
N PHE A 180 6.17 -26.47 -1.15
CA PHE A 180 7.45 -25.95 -1.64
C PHE A 180 8.40 -27.11 -1.83
N ASP A 181 8.71 -27.46 -3.08
CA ASP A 181 9.84 -28.34 -3.37
C ASP A 181 11.13 -27.64 -2.91
N LEU A 182 11.46 -27.87 -1.66
CA LEU A 182 12.67 -27.36 -1.01
C LEU A 182 13.84 -28.35 -1.20
N THR A 183 13.72 -29.28 -2.14
CA THR A 183 14.81 -30.24 -2.45
C THR A 183 16.06 -29.47 -2.89
N GLY A 184 17.07 -29.47 -2.03
CA GLY A 184 18.34 -28.79 -2.27
C GLY A 184 18.50 -27.43 -1.60
N VAL A 185 17.53 -26.98 -0.79
CA VAL A 185 17.69 -25.80 0.05
C VAL A 185 18.28 -26.24 1.39
N GLU A 186 19.47 -25.78 1.70
CA GLU A 186 20.08 -25.94 3.02
C GLU A 186 19.58 -24.84 3.95
N PHE A 187 18.97 -25.22 5.06
CA PHE A 187 18.57 -24.28 6.11
C PHE A 187 19.65 -24.25 7.18
N THR A 188 20.02 -23.07 7.63
CA THR A 188 20.93 -22.91 8.77
C THR A 188 20.19 -22.24 9.93
N ASP A 189 20.50 -22.65 11.16
CA ASP A 189 20.08 -21.95 12.35
C ASP A 189 20.85 -20.62 12.54
N PHE A 190 20.53 -19.87 13.59
CA PHE A 190 21.19 -18.61 13.90
C PHE A 190 22.70 -18.73 14.22
N GLU A 191 23.18 -19.93 14.52
CA GLU A 191 24.58 -20.24 14.78
C GLU A 191 25.31 -20.73 13.52
N GLY A 192 24.60 -20.86 12.38
CA GLY A 192 25.14 -21.30 11.09
C GLY A 192 25.22 -22.82 10.93
N ASN A 193 24.56 -23.61 11.79
CA ASN A 193 24.50 -25.06 11.65
C ASN A 193 23.40 -25.45 10.65
N ILE A 194 23.66 -26.47 9.83
CA ILE A 194 22.68 -27.00 8.89
C ILE A 194 21.58 -27.73 9.65
N VAL A 195 20.32 -27.33 9.47
CA VAL A 195 19.13 -27.96 10.04
C VAL A 195 18.39 -28.77 8.98
N ASN A 196 18.07 -30.01 9.26
CA ASN A 196 17.53 -30.96 8.30
C ASN A 196 16.03 -30.82 8.05
N ASN A 197 15.31 -30.05 8.89
CA ASN A 197 13.90 -29.71 8.64
C ASN A 197 13.43 -28.51 9.48
N LEU A 198 12.31 -27.88 9.04
CA LEU A 198 11.71 -26.72 9.71
C LEU A 198 11.22 -26.98 11.14
N ASN A 199 10.92 -28.26 11.49
CA ASN A 199 10.48 -28.62 12.84
C ASN A 199 11.61 -28.53 13.87
N GLU A 200 12.87 -28.64 13.47
CA GLU A 200 14.02 -28.45 14.36
C GLU A 200 14.21 -26.99 14.73
N ILE A 201 13.93 -26.08 13.78
CA ILE A 201 13.96 -24.62 14.03
C ILE A 201 12.90 -24.23 15.06
N GLN A 202 11.67 -24.78 14.95
CA GLN A 202 10.60 -24.50 15.91
C GLN A 202 10.88 -25.07 17.29
N LYS A 203 11.53 -26.22 17.39
CA LYS A 203 11.86 -26.87 18.66
C LYS A 203 12.94 -26.10 19.43
N ASN A 204 13.92 -25.56 18.72
CA ASN A 204 15.01 -24.81 19.33
C ASN A 204 14.54 -23.39 19.78
N ASN A 205 13.56 -22.80 19.10
CA ASN A 205 12.99 -21.51 19.50
C ASN A 205 12.02 -21.60 20.70
N ASN A 206 11.48 -22.78 21.03
CA ASN A 206 10.58 -22.97 22.16
C ASN A 206 11.31 -23.32 23.50
N VAL A 207 12.62 -23.42 23.50
CA VAL A 207 13.40 -23.77 24.70
C VAL A 207 13.86 -22.56 25.52
N GLU A 208 13.76 -21.35 24.97
CA GLU A 208 14.18 -20.10 25.67
C GLU A 208 13.08 -19.36 26.41
N LEU A 209 11.87 -19.90 26.54
CA LEU A 209 10.74 -19.27 27.25
C LEU A 209 10.29 -20.04 28.49
N SER A 210 11.22 -20.69 29.22
CA SER A 210 10.94 -21.28 30.54
C SER A 210 11.77 -20.62 31.63
#